data_a1a990b94c855bc299dba4ff837ae1b0
#
_entry.id   a1a990b94c855bc299dba4ff837ae1b0
#
_cell.length_a   1.000
_cell.length_b   1.000
_cell.length_c   1.000
_cell.angle_alpha   90.00
_cell.angle_beta   90.00
_cell.angle_gamma   90.00
#
_symmetry.space_group_name_H-M   'P 1'
#
loop_
_entity.id
_entity.type
_entity.pdbx_description
1 polymer ?
#
loop_
_entity_poly.entity_id
_entity_poly.type
_entity_poly.pdbx_seq_one_letter_code
_entity_poly.pdbx_strand_id
1 'polypeptide(L)'
;MALLASDVPLAPGTTGRAPEALLEPAELAEQRLLAAVAALPPDDAAEPYNEAQDGPWHQARLLLRLHRYAHEVVLGTSDPSLAGPGHALDLHRDAVEAAAAAAAAARTPRIAPATAYALGVLHADQRHEVEAARAVFRETWPYTAAMTAP
;
A
#
# COMPACT_ATOMS: atom_id res chain seq x y z
N MET A 1 -21.90 -9.32 27.88
CA MET A 1 -20.47 -9.34 27.49
C MET A 1 -19.93 -7.94 27.56
N ALA A 2 -19.40 -7.55 28.70
CA ALA A 2 -18.74 -6.25 28.91
C ALA A 2 -17.26 -6.53 29.18
N LEU A 3 -16.49 -6.59 28.10
CA LEU A 3 -15.04 -6.68 28.13
C LEU A 3 -14.55 -5.67 27.07
N LEU A 4 -14.07 -4.55 27.54
CA LEU A 4 -13.14 -3.60 26.94
C LEU A 4 -13.39 -2.17 27.42
N ALA A 5 -13.51 -2.02 28.75
CA ALA A 5 -13.21 -0.76 29.42
C ALA A 5 -12.09 -1.03 30.44
N SER A 6 -11.00 -1.62 29.96
CA SER A 6 -9.75 -1.57 30.70
C SER A 6 -9.09 -0.26 30.32
N ASP A 7 -9.11 0.72 31.22
CA ASP A 7 -8.26 1.90 31.13
C ASP A 7 -6.82 1.40 30.92
N VAL A 8 -6.33 1.53 29.70
CA VAL A 8 -4.90 1.36 29.43
C VAL A 8 -4.20 2.48 30.18
N PRO A 9 -3.37 2.17 31.19
CA PRO A 9 -2.71 3.23 31.95
C PRO A 9 -1.74 3.97 31.03
N LEU A 10 -2.12 5.17 30.61
CA LEU A 10 -1.23 6.07 29.92
C LEU A 10 -0.14 6.55 30.89
N ALA A 11 1.10 6.67 30.40
CA ALA A 11 2.19 7.17 31.23
C ALA A 11 1.83 8.56 31.83
N PRO A 12 2.20 8.83 33.10
CA PRO A 12 1.91 10.11 33.73
C PRO A 12 2.44 11.27 32.90
N GLY A 13 1.57 12.22 32.53
CA GLY A 13 1.93 13.40 31.74
C GLY A 13 1.52 13.38 30.28
N THR A 14 0.92 12.30 29.77
CA THR A 14 0.42 12.20 28.39
C THR A 14 -1.01 12.73 28.20
N THR A 15 -1.76 12.88 29.28
CA THR A 15 -3.12 13.46 29.26
C THR A 15 -3.03 14.99 29.01
N GLY A 16 -3.30 15.42 27.78
CA GLY A 16 -3.38 16.83 27.38
C GLY A 16 -2.30 17.31 26.40
N ARG A 17 -1.22 16.52 26.17
CA ARG A 17 -0.20 16.80 25.14
C ARG A 17 -0.23 15.84 23.95
N ALA A 18 -1.18 14.92 23.93
CA ALA A 18 -1.21 13.87 22.91
C ALA A 18 -1.26 14.41 21.46
N PRO A 19 -2.04 15.42 21.10
CA PRO A 19 -2.06 15.91 19.72
C PRO A 19 -0.73 16.56 19.30
N GLU A 20 -0.18 17.43 20.14
CA GLU A 20 1.08 18.14 19.84
C GLU A 20 2.29 17.18 19.75
N ALA A 21 2.34 16.17 20.62
CA ALA A 21 3.41 15.16 20.59
C ALA A 21 3.36 14.26 19.36
N LEU A 22 2.22 14.20 18.67
CA LEU A 22 2.03 13.36 17.46
C LEU A 22 2.17 14.14 16.15
N LEU A 23 2.28 15.48 16.20
CA LEU A 23 2.47 16.32 15.00
C LEU A 23 3.78 15.97 14.28
N GLU A 24 4.91 15.97 14.98
CA GLU A 24 6.20 15.66 14.39
C GLU A 24 6.26 14.24 13.78
N PRO A 25 5.79 13.16 14.46
CA PRO A 25 5.65 11.84 13.84
C PRO A 25 4.73 11.81 12.62
N ALA A 26 3.64 12.59 12.60
CA ALA A 26 2.73 12.64 11.46
C ALA A 26 3.38 13.32 10.25
N GLU A 27 4.07 14.44 10.44
CA GLU A 27 4.84 15.12 9.40
C GLU A 27 5.95 14.22 8.84
N LEU A 28 6.65 13.49 9.70
CA LEU A 28 7.66 12.53 9.28
C LEU A 28 7.05 11.37 8.46
N ALA A 29 5.86 10.90 8.83
CA ALA A 29 5.15 9.87 8.06
C ALA A 29 4.77 10.37 6.66
N GLU A 30 4.31 11.61 6.54
CA GLU A 30 4.03 12.25 5.25
C GLU A 30 5.28 12.38 4.39
N GLN A 31 6.37 12.91 4.93
CA GLN A 31 7.64 13.06 4.21
C GLN A 31 8.16 11.71 3.68
N ARG A 32 8.09 10.67 4.50
CA ARG A 32 8.49 9.31 4.09
C ARG A 32 7.60 8.76 2.99
N LEU A 33 6.29 9.00 3.06
CA LEU A 33 5.34 8.60 2.03
C LEU A 33 5.68 9.29 0.70
N LEU A 34 5.82 10.61 0.70
CA LEU A 34 6.15 11.38 -0.49
C LEU A 34 7.47 10.92 -1.13
N ALA A 35 8.49 10.68 -0.32
CA ALA A 35 9.78 10.16 -0.79
C ALA A 35 9.64 8.76 -1.39
N ALA A 36 8.85 7.86 -0.78
CA ALA A 36 8.63 6.52 -1.30
C ALA A 36 7.86 6.53 -2.62
N VAL A 37 6.85 7.39 -2.75
CA VAL A 37 6.09 7.54 -4.00
C VAL A 37 6.96 8.14 -5.11
N ALA A 38 7.79 9.13 -4.80
CA ALA A 38 8.74 9.69 -5.78
C ALA A 38 9.79 8.68 -6.26
N ALA A 39 10.08 7.65 -5.48
CA ALA A 39 11.02 6.58 -5.81
C ALA A 39 10.36 5.38 -6.54
N LEU A 40 9.06 5.41 -6.79
CA LEU A 40 8.39 4.35 -7.56
C LEU A 40 8.93 4.30 -8.99
N PRO A 41 9.06 3.10 -9.57
CA PRO A 41 9.48 2.94 -10.97
C PRO A 41 8.57 3.74 -11.91
N PRO A 42 9.10 4.42 -12.93
CA PRO A 42 8.28 5.10 -13.94
C PRO A 42 7.48 4.09 -14.78
N ASP A 43 6.43 4.56 -15.47
CA ASP A 43 5.52 3.68 -16.24
C ASP A 43 6.21 2.95 -17.38
N ASP A 44 7.15 3.61 -18.04
CA ASP A 44 7.93 3.08 -19.17
C ASP A 44 8.94 2.00 -18.77
N ALA A 45 9.27 1.92 -17.47
CA ALA A 45 10.13 0.90 -16.88
C ALA A 45 9.34 -0.25 -16.23
N ALA A 46 8.01 -0.24 -16.31
CA ALA A 46 7.18 -1.27 -15.71
C ALA A 46 7.30 -2.59 -16.49
N GLU A 47 7.77 -3.63 -15.81
CA GLU A 47 7.84 -4.98 -16.34
C GLU A 47 6.86 -5.87 -15.54
N PRO A 48 5.73 -6.28 -16.14
CA PRO A 48 4.66 -6.99 -15.43
C PRO A 48 5.12 -8.24 -14.66
N TYR A 49 6.12 -8.92 -15.18
CA TYR A 49 6.62 -10.17 -14.60
C TYR A 49 7.85 -10.00 -13.69
N ASN A 50 8.30 -8.78 -13.46
CA ASN A 50 9.43 -8.52 -12.57
C ASN A 50 8.94 -8.31 -11.12
N GLU A 51 8.92 -9.39 -10.34
CA GLU A 51 8.51 -9.38 -8.93
C GLU A 51 9.39 -8.44 -8.07
N ALA A 52 10.63 -8.16 -8.47
CA ALA A 52 11.50 -7.24 -7.73
C ALA A 52 10.98 -5.80 -7.73
N GLN A 53 10.15 -5.44 -8.69
CA GLN A 53 9.51 -4.12 -8.76
C GLN A 53 8.32 -3.97 -7.80
N ASP A 54 7.82 -5.04 -7.19
CA ASP A 54 6.65 -5.00 -6.28
C ASP A 54 7.03 -4.40 -4.90
N GLY A 55 8.29 -4.56 -4.47
CA GLY A 55 8.75 -4.10 -3.17
C GLY A 55 8.53 -2.62 -2.88
N PRO A 56 8.93 -1.69 -3.75
CA PRO A 56 8.68 -0.25 -3.60
C PRO A 56 7.20 0.10 -3.46
N TRP A 57 6.31 -0.56 -4.19
CA TRP A 57 4.87 -0.40 -4.10
C TRP A 57 4.30 -0.87 -2.76
N HIS A 58 4.80 -2.00 -2.27
CA HIS A 58 4.44 -2.49 -0.94
C HIS A 58 4.87 -1.50 0.14
N GLN A 59 6.06 -0.93 0.03
CA GLN A 59 6.54 0.10 0.95
C GLN A 59 5.66 1.36 0.90
N ALA A 60 5.31 1.85 -0.29
CA ALA A 60 4.41 2.99 -0.45
C ALA A 60 3.04 2.72 0.22
N ARG A 61 2.49 1.49 0.06
CA ARG A 61 1.24 1.07 0.73
C ARG A 61 1.32 1.17 2.25
N LEU A 62 2.39 0.65 2.85
CA LEU A 62 2.56 0.68 4.31
C LEU A 62 2.67 2.13 4.82
N LEU A 63 3.42 2.98 4.12
CA LEU A 63 3.60 4.37 4.48
C LEU A 63 2.31 5.19 4.29
N LEU A 64 1.53 4.91 3.24
CA LEU A 64 0.22 5.54 3.06
C LEU A 64 -0.74 5.20 4.21
N ARG A 65 -0.78 3.94 4.64
CA ARG A 65 -1.59 3.54 5.80
C ARG A 65 -1.12 4.21 7.08
N LEU A 66 0.20 4.27 7.31
CA LEU A 66 0.77 4.95 8.47
C LEU A 66 0.41 6.44 8.48
N HIS A 67 0.58 7.11 7.34
CA HIS A 67 0.21 8.53 7.19
C HIS A 67 -1.28 8.76 7.46
N ARG A 68 -2.17 7.95 6.89
CA ARG A 68 -3.62 8.06 7.13
C ARG A 68 -3.96 7.90 8.60
N TYR A 69 -3.41 6.91 9.29
CA TYR A 69 -3.67 6.71 10.72
C TYR A 69 -3.11 7.86 11.57
N ALA A 70 -1.91 8.34 11.26
CA ALA A 70 -1.32 9.49 11.95
C ALA A 70 -2.21 10.74 11.78
N HIS A 71 -2.70 10.98 10.58
CA HIS A 71 -3.58 12.10 10.26
C HIS A 71 -4.93 11.99 10.99
N GLU A 72 -5.55 10.81 11.01
CA GLU A 72 -6.79 10.56 11.77
C GLU A 72 -6.62 10.81 13.27
N VAL A 73 -5.49 10.40 13.84
CA VAL A 73 -5.22 10.60 15.28
C VAL A 73 -4.99 12.07 15.61
N VAL A 74 -4.30 12.81 14.74
CA VAL A 74 -3.96 14.23 14.97
C VAL A 74 -5.14 15.15 14.70
N LEU A 75 -5.86 14.94 13.59
CA LEU A 75 -6.92 15.83 13.12
C LEU A 75 -8.34 15.31 13.41
N GLY A 76 -8.50 14.07 13.85
CA GLY A 76 -9.79 13.45 14.11
C GLY A 76 -10.60 13.13 12.86
N THR A 77 -10.03 13.30 11.65
CA THR A 77 -10.69 13.06 10.37
C THR A 77 -9.74 12.37 9.39
N SER A 78 -10.28 11.48 8.55
CA SER A 78 -9.51 10.92 7.44
C SER A 78 -9.51 11.85 6.23
N ASP A 79 -8.41 11.88 5.49
CA ASP A 79 -8.32 12.59 4.22
C ASP A 79 -8.98 11.74 3.11
N PRO A 80 -10.13 12.21 2.54
CA PRO A 80 -10.82 11.46 1.50
C PRO A 80 -10.03 11.36 0.18
N SER A 81 -9.08 12.29 -0.08
CA SER A 81 -8.27 12.27 -1.30
C SER A 81 -7.33 11.05 -1.36
N LEU A 82 -6.99 10.48 -0.21
CA LEU A 82 -6.14 9.29 -0.10
C LEU A 82 -6.90 7.96 -0.16
N ALA A 83 -8.23 7.99 -0.26
CA ALA A 83 -9.03 6.77 -0.32
C ALA A 83 -8.80 6.00 -1.63
N GLY A 84 -8.81 6.68 -2.78
CA GLY A 84 -8.54 6.10 -4.09
C GLY A 84 -7.15 5.47 -4.19
N PRO A 85 -6.07 6.23 -3.94
CA PRO A 85 -4.71 5.70 -3.92
C PRO A 85 -4.54 4.52 -2.95
N GLY A 86 -5.14 4.60 -1.77
CA GLY A 86 -5.09 3.52 -0.79
C GLY A 86 -5.73 2.24 -1.30
N HIS A 87 -6.90 2.33 -1.94
CA HIS A 87 -7.57 1.19 -2.55
C HIS A 87 -6.75 0.58 -3.69
N ALA A 88 -6.17 1.41 -4.56
CA ALA A 88 -5.31 0.94 -5.65
C ALA A 88 -4.10 0.15 -5.12
N LEU A 89 -3.46 0.61 -4.04
CA LEU A 89 -2.34 -0.11 -3.41
C LEU A 89 -2.77 -1.40 -2.70
N ASP A 90 -3.99 -1.48 -2.18
CA ASP A 90 -4.54 -2.72 -1.63
C ASP A 90 -4.80 -3.73 -2.75
N LEU A 91 -5.39 -3.32 -3.89
CA LEU A 91 -5.57 -4.16 -5.07
C LEU A 91 -4.22 -4.65 -5.63
N HIS A 92 -3.22 -3.76 -5.72
CA HIS A 92 -1.87 -4.14 -6.12
C HIS A 92 -1.31 -5.28 -5.26
N ARG A 93 -1.41 -5.14 -3.94
CA ARG A 93 -0.95 -6.19 -3.00
C ARG A 93 -1.68 -7.50 -3.22
N ASP A 94 -3.00 -7.47 -3.31
CA ASP A 94 -3.82 -8.68 -3.45
C ASP A 94 -3.50 -9.41 -4.75
N ALA A 95 -3.29 -8.68 -5.85
CA ALA A 95 -2.88 -9.23 -7.14
C ALA A 95 -1.46 -9.84 -7.09
N VAL A 96 -0.50 -9.18 -6.42
CA VAL A 96 0.86 -9.71 -6.22
C VAL A 96 0.81 -11.03 -5.44
N GLU A 97 0.08 -11.07 -4.33
CA GLU A 97 -0.07 -12.27 -3.51
C GLU A 97 -0.76 -13.41 -4.28
N ALA A 98 -1.79 -13.10 -5.06
CA ALA A 98 -2.48 -14.09 -5.90
C ALA A 98 -1.57 -14.64 -7.02
N ALA A 99 -0.78 -13.77 -7.68
CA ALA A 99 0.20 -14.18 -8.68
C ALA A 99 1.25 -15.11 -8.06
N ALA A 100 1.81 -14.75 -6.92
CA ALA A 100 2.79 -15.56 -6.21
C ALA A 100 2.22 -16.91 -5.78
N ALA A 101 0.98 -16.96 -5.28
CA ALA A 101 0.29 -18.19 -4.91
C ALA A 101 0.06 -19.11 -6.12
N ALA A 102 -0.37 -18.55 -7.26
CA ALA A 102 -0.55 -19.31 -8.49
C ALA A 102 0.78 -19.90 -8.99
N ALA A 103 1.85 -19.09 -9.00
CA ALA A 103 3.19 -19.54 -9.37
C ALA A 103 3.72 -20.63 -8.43
N ALA A 104 3.49 -20.52 -7.13
CA ALA A 104 3.89 -21.51 -6.14
C ALA A 104 3.12 -22.83 -6.35
N ALA A 105 1.79 -22.74 -6.54
CA ALA A 105 0.95 -23.91 -6.79
C ALA A 105 1.35 -24.64 -8.09
N ALA A 106 1.72 -23.92 -9.15
CA ALA A 106 2.17 -24.49 -10.41
C ALA A 106 3.47 -25.30 -10.29
N ARG A 107 4.28 -25.07 -9.25
CA ARG A 107 5.53 -25.83 -8.97
C ARG A 107 5.30 -27.08 -8.14
N THR A 108 4.04 -27.41 -7.79
CA THR A 108 3.73 -28.62 -7.01
C THR A 108 4.20 -29.87 -7.75
N PRO A 109 4.98 -30.77 -7.12
CA PRO A 109 5.45 -31.99 -7.77
C PRO A 109 4.28 -32.86 -8.27
N ARG A 110 4.40 -33.38 -9.49
CA ARG A 110 3.41 -34.25 -10.14
C ARG A 110 2.05 -33.61 -10.41
N ILE A 111 1.98 -32.30 -10.46
CA ILE A 111 0.77 -31.56 -10.88
C ILE A 111 0.40 -31.98 -12.32
N ALA A 112 -0.91 -32.10 -12.58
CA ALA A 112 -1.38 -32.40 -13.94
C ALA A 112 -1.02 -31.21 -14.89
N PRO A 113 -0.57 -31.49 -16.12
CA PRO A 113 -0.18 -30.44 -17.08
C PRO A 113 -1.28 -29.39 -17.31
N ALA A 114 -2.53 -29.80 -17.42
CA ALA A 114 -3.67 -28.89 -17.57
C ALA A 114 -3.84 -27.96 -16.38
N THR A 115 -3.63 -28.46 -15.17
CA THR A 115 -3.68 -27.64 -13.94
C THR A 115 -2.52 -26.66 -13.90
N ALA A 116 -1.31 -27.10 -14.25
CA ALA A 116 -0.14 -26.19 -14.32
C ALA A 116 -0.35 -25.09 -15.35
N TYR A 117 -0.93 -25.41 -16.50
CA TYR A 117 -1.27 -24.43 -17.53
C TYR A 117 -2.30 -23.41 -17.00
N ALA A 118 -3.39 -23.87 -16.38
CA ALA A 118 -4.41 -22.99 -15.82
C ALA A 118 -3.83 -22.03 -14.75
N LEU A 119 -2.93 -22.54 -13.90
CA LEU A 119 -2.25 -21.72 -12.90
C LEU A 119 -1.28 -20.70 -13.55
N GLY A 120 -0.65 -21.05 -14.66
CA GLY A 120 0.17 -20.12 -15.44
C GLY A 120 -0.66 -18.99 -16.04
N VAL A 121 -1.86 -19.29 -16.57
CA VAL A 121 -2.80 -18.28 -17.06
C VAL A 121 -3.25 -17.37 -15.91
N LEU A 122 -3.64 -17.95 -14.77
CA LEU A 122 -4.03 -17.18 -13.59
C LEU A 122 -2.89 -16.28 -13.10
N HIS A 123 -1.65 -16.78 -13.08
CA HIS A 123 -0.48 -15.96 -12.75
C HIS A 123 -0.36 -14.74 -13.69
N ALA A 124 -0.47 -14.97 -15.00
CA ALA A 124 -0.39 -13.90 -16.00
C ALA A 124 -1.50 -12.87 -15.81
N ASP A 125 -2.74 -13.31 -15.61
CA ASP A 125 -3.87 -12.41 -15.36
C ASP A 125 -3.65 -11.56 -14.12
N GLN A 126 -3.17 -12.15 -13.02
CA GLN A 126 -2.87 -11.40 -11.81
C GLN A 126 -1.72 -10.41 -11.99
N ARG A 127 -0.71 -10.72 -12.83
CA ARG A 127 0.34 -9.76 -13.16
C ARG A 127 -0.19 -8.57 -13.98
N HIS A 128 -1.19 -8.75 -14.83
CA HIS A 128 -1.88 -7.65 -15.49
C HIS A 128 -2.69 -6.80 -14.49
N GLU A 129 -3.33 -7.42 -13.49
CA GLU A 129 -4.01 -6.67 -12.42
C GLU A 129 -3.03 -5.83 -11.58
N VAL A 130 -1.80 -6.32 -11.36
CA VAL A 130 -0.73 -5.53 -10.73
C VAL A 130 -0.47 -4.24 -11.51
N GLU A 131 -0.34 -4.31 -12.84
CA GLU A 131 -0.10 -3.12 -13.68
C GLU A 131 -1.33 -2.19 -13.69
N ALA A 132 -2.53 -2.74 -13.79
CA ALA A 132 -3.76 -1.96 -13.72
C ALA A 132 -3.87 -1.18 -12.40
N ALA A 133 -3.55 -1.82 -11.27
CA ALA A 133 -3.56 -1.18 -9.96
C ALA A 133 -2.49 -0.07 -9.85
N ARG A 134 -1.30 -0.26 -10.42
CA ARG A 134 -0.25 0.77 -10.50
C ARG A 134 -0.71 1.99 -11.30
N ALA A 135 -1.35 1.77 -12.45
CA ALA A 135 -1.88 2.85 -13.28
C ALA A 135 -2.96 3.65 -12.53
N VAL A 136 -3.93 2.96 -11.89
CA VAL A 136 -4.97 3.61 -11.08
C VAL A 136 -4.37 4.41 -9.93
N PHE A 137 -3.34 3.89 -9.25
CA PHE A 137 -2.66 4.64 -8.19
C PHE A 137 -2.09 5.96 -8.72
N ARG A 138 -1.37 5.94 -9.83
CA ARG A 138 -0.76 7.15 -10.41
C ARG A 138 -1.80 8.16 -10.86
N GLU A 139 -2.89 7.69 -11.45
CA GLU A 139 -4.00 8.53 -11.89
C GLU A 139 -4.72 9.22 -10.72
N THR A 140 -4.85 8.51 -9.60
CA THR A 140 -5.57 9.00 -8.42
C THR A 140 -4.69 9.68 -7.37
N TRP A 141 -3.36 9.68 -7.54
CA TRP A 141 -2.42 10.27 -6.59
C TRP A 141 -2.53 11.80 -6.56
N PRO A 142 -2.90 12.41 -5.41
CA PRO A 142 -3.29 13.83 -5.38
C PRO A 142 -2.11 14.80 -5.46
N TYR A 143 -0.88 14.35 -5.14
CA TYR A 143 0.29 15.23 -5.02
C TYR A 143 1.11 15.37 -6.30
N THR A 144 0.70 14.78 -7.42
CA THR A 144 1.43 14.85 -8.70
C THR A 144 1.47 16.29 -9.25
N ALA A 145 0.47 17.11 -8.95
CA ALA A 145 0.37 18.48 -9.45
C ALA A 145 1.37 19.47 -8.78
N ALA A 146 1.93 19.12 -7.62
CA ALA A 146 2.85 20.00 -6.89
C ALA A 146 4.30 19.94 -7.41
N MET A 147 4.65 18.92 -8.21
CA MET A 147 6.02 18.75 -8.74
C MET A 147 6.23 19.34 -10.15
N THR A 148 5.17 19.84 -10.79
CA THR A 148 5.23 20.41 -12.16
C THR A 148 4.98 21.89 -12.23
N ALA A 149 4.95 22.59 -11.09
CA ALA A 149 4.91 24.07 -11.11
C ALA A 149 6.34 24.63 -11.31
N PRO A 150 6.57 25.44 -12.37
CA PRO A 150 7.87 26.04 -12.68
C PRO A 150 8.32 27.06 -11.63
#